data_e5abf0215b7652f464f8f19f69cbd6d4
#
_entry.id   e5abf0215b7652f464f8f19f69cbd6d4
#
_cell.length_a   1.000
_cell.length_b   1.000
_cell.length_c   1.000
_cell.angle_alpha   90.00
_cell.angle_beta   90.00
_cell.angle_gamma   90.00
#
_symmetry.space_group_name_H-M   'P 1'
#
loop_
_entity.id
_entity.type
_entity.pdbx_description
1 polymer ?
#
loop_
_entity_poly.entity_id
_entity_poly.type
_entity_poly.pdbx_seq_one_letter_code
_entity_poly.pdbx_strand_id
1 'polypeptide(L)'
;ASLIGARNLTGENDAVVVDVGGTTIDIGVLRGGRPRLDPEGAIIGGWRTRVRAADISTSGIGGDSRVVVVNGQILLGSLRVMPLCIAASKYPRVLQHLGKVRDVKLTPQATHIALENVIQADEFFIFSRMAKGYELSDNEKALIDLIRTEPKTLHEVSEVTGVHPYSYNVRKLEELGIITRIGFTPTDALHASGEYVEYDAEASMISAEYRAN
;
A
#
# COMPACT_ATOMS: atom_id res chain seq x y z
N ALA A 1 17.41 10.09 12.27
CA ALA A 1 18.51 9.67 11.36
C ALA A 1 18.47 10.49 10.07
N SER A 2 17.37 10.51 9.33
CA SER A 2 17.21 11.12 8.00
C SER A 2 17.57 12.61 7.95
N LEU A 3 17.16 13.42 8.95
CA LEU A 3 17.50 14.84 8.99
C LEU A 3 19.01 15.10 9.02
N ILE A 4 19.73 14.36 9.87
CA ILE A 4 21.20 14.50 9.97
C ILE A 4 21.88 13.92 8.73
N GLY A 5 21.34 12.82 8.17
CA GLY A 5 21.79 12.26 6.91
C GLY A 5 21.66 13.26 5.76
N ALA A 6 20.52 13.90 5.60
CA ALA A 6 20.26 14.93 4.59
C ALA A 6 21.26 16.10 4.72
N ARG A 7 21.44 16.62 5.96
CA ARG A 7 22.44 17.66 6.21
C ARG A 7 23.85 17.24 5.78
N ASN A 8 24.27 16.03 6.13
CA ASN A 8 25.60 15.55 5.80
C ASN A 8 25.83 15.37 4.29
N LEU A 9 24.76 15.02 3.56
CA LEU A 9 24.81 14.84 2.11
C LEU A 9 24.78 16.17 1.36
N THR A 10 24.00 17.15 1.82
CA THR A 10 23.76 18.41 1.12
C THR A 10 24.63 19.56 1.61
N GLY A 11 25.11 19.49 2.86
CA GLY A 11 25.79 20.61 3.54
C GLY A 11 24.85 21.69 4.09
N GLU A 12 23.52 21.56 3.86
CA GLU A 12 22.53 22.57 4.26
C GLU A 12 22.29 22.54 5.77
N ASN A 13 22.40 23.72 6.40
CA ASN A 13 22.18 23.86 7.84
C ASN A 13 20.77 24.32 8.21
N ASP A 14 20.09 25.01 7.31
CA ASP A 14 18.71 25.49 7.49
C ASP A 14 17.87 24.95 6.34
N ALA A 15 17.01 23.97 6.63
CA ALA A 15 16.22 23.27 5.61
C ALA A 15 14.95 22.64 6.19
N VAL A 16 13.98 22.41 5.33
CA VAL A 16 12.91 21.44 5.55
C VAL A 16 13.32 20.14 4.88
N VAL A 17 13.34 19.06 5.64
CA VAL A 17 13.66 17.72 5.15
C VAL A 17 12.36 16.93 5.06
N VAL A 18 12.09 16.40 3.88
CA VAL A 18 10.95 15.52 3.62
C VAL A 18 11.50 14.13 3.30
N ASP A 19 11.21 13.17 4.16
CA ASP A 19 11.59 11.77 4.00
C ASP A 19 10.36 10.99 3.52
N VAL A 20 10.37 10.57 2.26
CA VAL A 20 9.27 9.81 1.64
C VAL A 20 9.65 8.34 1.64
N GLY A 21 9.04 7.59 2.57
CA GLY A 21 9.18 6.15 2.63
C GLY A 21 8.06 5.41 1.91
N GLY A 22 8.09 4.08 1.94
CA GLY A 22 7.01 3.26 1.39
C GLY A 22 5.70 3.36 2.19
N THR A 23 5.79 3.65 3.50
CA THR A 23 4.65 3.63 4.43
C THR A 23 4.28 5.01 4.96
N THR A 24 5.28 5.87 5.19
CA THR A 24 5.11 7.18 5.81
C THR A 24 5.88 8.26 5.07
N ILE A 25 5.41 9.48 5.22
CA ILE A 25 6.15 10.70 4.90
C ILE A 25 6.45 11.39 6.23
N ASP A 26 7.73 11.61 6.49
CA ASP A 26 8.21 12.30 7.67
C ASP A 26 8.80 13.66 7.28
N ILE A 27 8.30 14.73 7.92
CA ILE A 27 8.72 16.10 7.66
C ILE A 27 9.37 16.66 8.91
N GLY A 28 10.60 17.14 8.81
CA GLY A 28 11.31 17.76 9.90
C GLY A 28 12.08 19.00 9.47
N VAL A 29 12.46 19.85 10.43
CA VAL A 29 13.17 21.11 10.17
C VAL A 29 14.57 21.07 10.78
N LEU A 30 15.56 21.46 9.96
CA LEU A 30 16.90 21.79 10.43
C LEU A 30 17.05 23.29 10.65
N ARG A 31 17.69 23.67 11.75
CA ARG A 31 18.09 25.04 12.07
C ARG A 31 19.50 25.05 12.62
N GLY A 32 20.39 25.82 12.00
CA GLY A 32 21.82 25.86 12.38
C GLY A 32 22.45 24.46 12.40
N GLY A 33 22.10 23.59 11.46
CA GLY A 33 22.58 22.23 11.33
C GLY A 33 22.07 21.24 12.38
N ARG A 34 21.03 21.58 13.13
CA ARG A 34 20.41 20.73 14.16
C ARG A 34 18.90 20.55 13.90
N PRO A 35 18.36 19.35 14.14
CA PRO A 35 16.91 19.16 14.14
C PRO A 35 16.23 20.09 15.15
N ARG A 36 15.13 20.72 14.74
CA ARG A 36 14.24 21.40 15.69
C ARG A 36 13.72 20.36 16.67
N LEU A 37 13.72 20.71 17.96
CA LEU A 37 13.26 19.83 19.02
C LEU A 37 11.90 20.30 19.55
N ASP A 38 11.01 19.37 19.81
CA ASP A 38 9.85 19.57 20.66
C ASP A 38 10.27 19.40 22.12
N PRO A 39 10.22 20.48 22.94
CA PRO A 39 10.60 20.42 24.34
C PRO A 39 9.67 19.56 25.19
N GLU A 40 8.42 19.38 24.75
CA GLU A 40 7.42 18.58 25.45
C GLU A 40 7.50 17.08 25.10
N GLY A 41 8.27 16.72 24.08
CA GLY A 41 8.48 15.36 23.62
C GLY A 41 7.49 14.89 22.57
N ALA A 42 7.83 13.78 21.90
CA ALA A 42 7.00 13.18 20.86
C ALA A 42 5.76 12.49 21.42
N ILE A 43 4.68 12.47 20.61
CA ILE A 43 3.48 11.67 20.88
C ILE A 43 3.63 10.35 20.10
N ILE A 44 3.67 9.23 20.84
CA ILE A 44 3.78 7.88 20.26
C ILE A 44 2.61 7.05 20.76
N GLY A 45 1.77 6.55 19.83
CA GLY A 45 0.60 5.76 20.20
C GLY A 45 -0.39 6.48 21.12
N GLY A 46 -0.49 7.82 21.02
CA GLY A 46 -1.34 8.65 21.90
C GLY A 46 -0.69 9.05 23.23
N TRP A 47 0.53 8.60 23.53
CA TRP A 47 1.25 8.91 24.76
C TRP A 47 2.40 9.88 24.52
N ARG A 48 2.51 10.93 25.35
CA ARG A 48 3.61 11.88 25.29
C ARG A 48 4.83 11.33 26.06
N THR A 49 5.98 11.32 25.38
CA THR A 49 7.20 10.67 25.92
C THR A 49 7.90 11.46 27.03
N ARG A 50 7.61 12.76 27.21
CA ARG A 50 8.27 13.69 28.15
C ARG A 50 9.80 13.77 28.00
N VAL A 51 10.34 13.35 26.89
CA VAL A 51 11.76 13.44 26.54
C VAL A 51 11.88 14.29 25.30
N ARG A 52 12.80 15.24 25.27
CA ARG A 52 13.06 16.06 24.09
C ARG A 52 13.24 15.17 22.87
N ALA A 53 12.42 15.37 21.87
CA ALA A 53 12.47 14.63 20.61
C ALA A 53 12.59 15.58 19.43
N ALA A 54 13.06 15.09 18.30
CA ALA A 54 12.97 15.86 17.06
C ALA A 54 11.49 16.15 16.75
N ASP A 55 11.20 17.42 16.43
CA ASP A 55 9.89 17.84 15.99
C ASP A 55 9.68 17.37 14.54
N ILE A 56 8.96 16.25 14.40
CA ILE A 56 8.70 15.58 13.14
C ILE A 56 7.19 15.44 12.96
N SER A 57 6.70 15.91 11.82
CA SER A 57 5.33 15.65 11.37
C SER A 57 5.33 14.39 10.51
N THR A 58 4.61 13.36 10.94
CA THR A 58 4.48 12.09 10.22
C THR A 58 3.09 11.97 9.61
N SER A 59 3.03 11.63 8.32
CA SER A 59 1.80 11.23 7.63
C SER A 59 1.85 9.75 7.29
N GLY A 60 0.77 9.01 7.52
CA GLY A 60 0.63 7.58 7.18
C GLY A 60 0.40 7.33 5.69
N ILE A 61 1.01 8.11 4.82
CA ILE A 61 0.97 7.99 3.36
C ILE A 61 2.40 7.85 2.86
N GLY A 62 2.63 6.90 1.97
CA GLY A 62 3.95 6.67 1.37
C GLY A 62 3.85 6.05 -0.02
N GLY A 63 4.99 5.70 -0.60
CA GLY A 63 5.08 5.14 -1.96
C GLY A 63 4.30 3.83 -2.16
N ASP A 64 4.09 3.06 -1.09
CA ASP A 64 3.36 1.78 -1.10
C ASP A 64 1.93 1.90 -0.55
N SER A 65 1.42 3.12 -0.34
CA SER A 65 0.03 3.33 0.08
C SER A 65 -0.93 2.85 -1.00
N ARG A 66 -1.97 2.14 -0.58
CA ARG A 66 -3.00 1.67 -1.51
C ARG A 66 -3.73 2.86 -2.13
N VAL A 67 -3.77 2.95 -3.44
CA VAL A 67 -4.61 3.88 -4.19
C VAL A 67 -5.92 3.18 -4.53
N VAL A 68 -7.05 3.84 -4.31
CA VAL A 68 -8.39 3.31 -4.62
C VAL A 68 -9.16 4.37 -5.37
N VAL A 69 -9.91 3.96 -6.40
CA VAL A 69 -10.82 4.84 -7.11
C VAL A 69 -12.26 4.46 -6.75
N VAL A 70 -12.99 5.39 -6.17
CA VAL A 70 -14.39 5.22 -5.76
C VAL A 70 -15.20 6.36 -6.35
N ASN A 71 -16.17 6.03 -7.20
CA ASN A 71 -17.08 7.01 -7.83
C ASN A 71 -16.33 8.21 -8.46
N GLY A 72 -15.21 7.93 -9.14
CA GLY A 72 -14.37 8.93 -9.80
C GLY A 72 -13.45 9.73 -8.87
N GLN A 73 -13.40 9.40 -7.58
CA GLN A 73 -12.49 10.02 -6.63
C GLN A 73 -11.29 9.10 -6.34
N ILE A 74 -10.09 9.66 -6.37
CA ILE A 74 -8.86 8.97 -5.99
C ILE A 74 -8.67 9.12 -4.48
N LEU A 75 -8.57 8.01 -3.78
CA LEU A 75 -8.38 7.95 -2.34
C LEU A 75 -7.12 7.16 -2.01
N LEU A 76 -6.40 7.59 -0.99
CA LEU A 76 -5.21 6.90 -0.47
C LEU A 76 -5.57 6.18 0.82
N GLY A 77 -5.34 4.88 0.84
CA GLY A 77 -5.48 4.05 2.03
C GLY A 77 -4.25 4.11 2.92
N SER A 78 -4.45 3.92 4.23
CA SER A 78 -3.35 3.84 5.20
C SER A 78 -2.64 2.49 5.20
N LEU A 79 -3.20 1.47 4.57
CA LEU A 79 -2.59 0.15 4.48
C LEU A 79 -1.50 0.16 3.41
N ARG A 80 -0.35 -0.40 3.79
CA ARG A 80 0.73 -0.70 2.86
C ARG A 80 0.35 -1.92 2.02
N VAL A 81 0.50 -1.80 0.70
CA VAL A 81 0.30 -2.91 -0.23
C VAL A 81 1.58 -3.13 -1.05
N MET A 82 1.72 -4.28 -1.70
CA MET A 82 2.80 -4.50 -2.65
C MET A 82 2.45 -3.78 -3.96
N PRO A 83 3.31 -2.90 -4.50
CA PRO A 83 3.10 -2.28 -5.79
C PRO A 83 2.94 -3.30 -6.92
N LEU A 84 2.06 -3.01 -7.89
CA LEU A 84 1.81 -3.88 -9.05
C LEU A 84 3.05 -4.09 -9.90
N CYS A 85 3.86 -3.04 -10.12
CA CYS A 85 5.12 -3.15 -10.86
C CYS A 85 6.09 -4.16 -10.22
N ILE A 86 6.21 -4.16 -8.90
CA ILE A 86 7.04 -5.11 -8.16
C ILE A 86 6.45 -6.53 -8.25
N ALA A 87 5.14 -6.64 -8.10
CA ALA A 87 4.47 -7.93 -8.14
C ALA A 87 4.56 -8.57 -9.54
N ALA A 88 4.35 -7.79 -10.60
CA ALA A 88 4.45 -8.27 -11.98
C ALA A 88 5.86 -8.75 -12.34
N SER A 89 6.90 -8.04 -11.86
CA SER A 89 8.29 -8.48 -12.01
C SER A 89 8.59 -9.84 -11.36
N LYS A 90 7.85 -10.20 -10.29
CA LYS A 90 8.01 -11.48 -9.57
C LYS A 90 7.07 -12.56 -10.05
N TYR A 91 5.87 -12.18 -10.47
CA TYR A 91 4.77 -13.07 -10.80
C TYR A 91 4.19 -12.71 -12.17
N PRO A 92 4.65 -13.31 -13.29
CA PRO A 92 4.19 -12.98 -14.65
C PRO A 92 2.67 -13.09 -14.83
N ARG A 93 2.01 -13.91 -13.99
CA ARG A 93 0.56 -14.02 -13.94
C ARG A 93 -0.15 -12.68 -13.67
N VAL A 94 0.46 -11.79 -12.86
CA VAL A 94 -0.13 -10.49 -12.54
C VAL A 94 -0.31 -9.69 -13.83
N LEU A 95 0.72 -9.56 -14.64
CA LEU A 95 0.65 -8.84 -15.92
C LEU A 95 -0.37 -9.47 -16.87
N GLN A 96 -0.38 -10.81 -16.98
CA GLN A 96 -1.34 -11.53 -17.83
C GLN A 96 -2.80 -11.27 -17.42
N HIS A 97 -3.08 -11.19 -16.12
CA HIS A 97 -4.42 -10.87 -15.61
C HIS A 97 -4.79 -9.42 -15.86
N LEU A 98 -3.87 -8.49 -15.59
CA LEU A 98 -4.09 -7.06 -15.84
C LEU A 98 -4.47 -6.79 -17.29
N GLY A 99 -3.86 -7.48 -18.26
CA GLY A 99 -4.24 -7.40 -19.67
C GLY A 99 -5.72 -7.76 -19.95
N LYS A 100 -6.34 -8.61 -19.12
CA LYS A 100 -7.77 -8.99 -19.25
C LYS A 100 -8.71 -7.96 -18.63
N VAL A 101 -8.26 -7.18 -17.65
CA VAL A 101 -9.09 -6.20 -16.94
C VAL A 101 -8.91 -4.77 -17.44
N ARG A 102 -7.99 -4.53 -18.38
CA ARG A 102 -7.68 -3.21 -18.96
C ARG A 102 -8.94 -2.42 -19.35
N ASP A 103 -9.85 -3.07 -20.06
CA ASP A 103 -11.06 -2.46 -20.61
C ASP A 103 -12.31 -2.66 -19.72
N VAL A 104 -12.12 -3.24 -18.54
CA VAL A 104 -13.21 -3.42 -17.57
C VAL A 104 -13.53 -2.08 -16.91
N LYS A 105 -14.80 -1.69 -16.94
CA LYS A 105 -15.24 -0.46 -16.25
C LYS A 105 -15.23 -0.65 -14.74
N LEU A 106 -14.83 0.39 -14.03
CA LEU A 106 -14.96 0.44 -12.58
C LEU A 106 -16.43 0.26 -12.17
N THR A 107 -16.68 -0.69 -11.28
CA THR A 107 -18.04 -0.89 -10.74
C THR A 107 -18.32 0.22 -9.72
N PRO A 108 -19.46 0.95 -9.87
CA PRO A 108 -19.89 1.91 -8.86
C PRO A 108 -19.96 1.26 -7.48
N GLN A 109 -19.37 1.90 -6.50
CA GLN A 109 -19.36 1.41 -5.11
C GLN A 109 -20.46 2.11 -4.30
N ALA A 110 -21.02 1.41 -3.32
CA ALA A 110 -21.96 2.04 -2.39
C ALA A 110 -21.25 3.15 -1.59
N THR A 111 -21.92 4.28 -1.41
CA THR A 111 -21.35 5.51 -0.80
C THR A 111 -20.87 5.36 0.64
N HIS A 112 -21.18 4.23 1.30
CA HIS A 112 -20.84 3.97 2.70
C HIS A 112 -19.87 2.79 2.91
N ILE A 113 -19.26 2.27 1.83
CA ILE A 113 -18.25 1.22 1.98
C ILE A 113 -16.97 1.85 2.54
N ALA A 114 -16.45 1.30 3.63
CA ALA A 114 -15.14 1.68 4.14
C ALA A 114 -14.07 1.36 3.08
N LEU A 115 -13.11 2.27 2.91
CA LEU A 115 -12.07 2.19 1.88
C LEU A 115 -11.34 0.84 1.87
N GLU A 116 -11.13 0.27 3.05
CA GLU A 116 -10.47 -1.02 3.25
C GLU A 116 -11.26 -2.20 2.65
N ASN A 117 -12.58 -2.06 2.56
CA ASN A 117 -13.46 -3.09 2.04
C ASN A 117 -13.74 -2.98 0.54
N VAL A 118 -13.28 -1.93 -0.12
CA VAL A 118 -13.40 -1.80 -1.57
C VAL A 118 -12.52 -2.87 -2.23
N ILE A 119 -13.07 -3.60 -3.20
CA ILE A 119 -12.36 -4.60 -4.01
C ILE A 119 -12.29 -4.06 -5.43
N GLN A 120 -11.08 -3.97 -5.99
CA GLN A 120 -10.87 -3.57 -7.37
C GLN A 120 -10.36 -4.77 -8.19
N ALA A 121 -10.72 -4.85 -9.48
CA ALA A 121 -10.42 -6.01 -10.31
C ALA A 121 -8.92 -6.20 -10.60
N ASP A 122 -8.13 -5.15 -10.44
CA ASP A 122 -6.67 -5.14 -10.56
C ASP A 122 -5.93 -5.41 -9.24
N GLU A 123 -6.63 -5.86 -8.20
CA GLU A 123 -6.03 -6.23 -6.92
C GLU A 123 -5.90 -7.73 -6.76
N PHE A 124 -4.74 -8.14 -6.25
CA PHE A 124 -4.42 -9.53 -5.99
C PHE A 124 -4.06 -9.72 -4.52
N PHE A 125 -4.08 -10.98 -4.10
CA PHE A 125 -3.68 -11.38 -2.77
C PHE A 125 -2.71 -12.54 -2.87
N ILE A 126 -1.71 -12.55 -1.98
CA ILE A 126 -0.76 -13.65 -1.86
C ILE A 126 -0.56 -13.99 -0.39
N PHE A 127 -0.39 -15.26 -0.09
CA PHE A 127 -0.05 -15.72 1.25
C PHE A 127 1.33 -15.25 1.64
N SER A 128 1.49 -14.76 2.87
CA SER A 128 2.76 -14.30 3.42
C SER A 128 3.29 -15.23 4.50
N ARG A 129 2.51 -15.43 5.54
CA ARG A 129 2.90 -16.30 6.68
C ARG A 129 1.69 -16.62 7.55
N MET A 130 1.81 -17.65 8.41
CA MET A 130 0.81 -17.87 9.44
C MET A 130 1.04 -16.94 10.65
N ALA A 131 -0.04 -16.41 11.20
CA ALA A 131 0.02 -15.66 12.45
C ALA A 131 -0.08 -16.63 13.64
N LYS A 132 0.76 -16.41 14.64
CA LYS A 132 0.75 -17.24 15.87
C LYS A 132 -0.57 -17.02 16.63
N GLY A 133 -1.24 -18.12 16.98
CA GLY A 133 -2.45 -18.08 17.78
C GLY A 133 -3.73 -17.66 17.05
N TYR A 134 -3.70 -17.58 15.70
CA TYR A 134 -4.89 -17.34 14.89
C TYR A 134 -5.35 -18.64 14.23
N GLU A 135 -6.59 -19.01 14.47
CA GLU A 135 -7.24 -20.14 13.83
C GLU A 135 -8.05 -19.66 12.63
N LEU A 136 -7.73 -20.20 11.46
CA LEU A 136 -8.41 -19.89 10.21
C LEU A 136 -9.76 -20.56 10.14
N SER A 137 -10.80 -19.84 9.70
CA SER A 137 -12.06 -20.40 9.26
C SER A 137 -11.87 -21.23 7.98
N ASP A 138 -12.84 -22.03 7.61
CA ASP A 138 -12.76 -22.88 6.40
C ASP A 138 -12.67 -22.04 5.12
N ASN A 139 -13.38 -20.90 5.05
CA ASN A 139 -13.27 -19.98 3.93
C ASN A 139 -11.87 -19.34 3.84
N GLU A 140 -11.28 -18.98 4.98
CA GLU A 140 -9.92 -18.42 5.02
C GLU A 140 -8.88 -19.46 4.64
N LYS A 141 -9.04 -20.72 5.04
CA LYS A 141 -8.18 -21.84 4.60
C LYS A 141 -8.25 -22.00 3.09
N ALA A 142 -9.47 -22.05 2.53
CA ALA A 142 -9.67 -22.18 1.09
C ALA A 142 -9.02 -21.01 0.30
N LEU A 143 -9.16 -19.77 0.78
CA LEU A 143 -8.48 -18.61 0.22
C LEU A 143 -6.96 -18.81 0.25
N ILE A 144 -6.39 -19.12 1.42
CA ILE A 144 -4.94 -19.25 1.60
C ILE A 144 -4.36 -20.36 0.73
N ASP A 145 -5.04 -21.49 0.61
CA ASP A 145 -4.56 -22.60 -0.23
C ASP A 145 -4.47 -22.20 -1.71
N LEU A 146 -5.39 -21.37 -2.20
CA LEU A 146 -5.39 -20.88 -3.57
C LEU A 146 -4.34 -19.81 -3.85
N ILE A 147 -4.00 -18.98 -2.85
CA ILE A 147 -3.04 -17.88 -2.99
C ILE A 147 -1.66 -18.20 -2.40
N ARG A 148 -1.39 -19.46 -2.06
CA ARG A 148 -0.17 -19.86 -1.34
C ARG A 148 1.10 -19.66 -2.15
N THR A 149 1.06 -19.95 -3.44
CA THR A 149 2.25 -19.97 -4.31
C THR A 149 2.25 -18.87 -5.35
N GLU A 150 1.08 -18.37 -5.71
CA GLU A 150 0.94 -17.30 -6.72
C GLU A 150 -0.21 -16.35 -6.37
N PRO A 151 -0.11 -15.07 -6.75
CA PRO A 151 -1.17 -14.10 -6.48
C PRO A 151 -2.45 -14.44 -7.26
N LYS A 152 -3.61 -14.25 -6.62
CA LYS A 152 -4.93 -14.33 -7.25
C LYS A 152 -5.81 -13.18 -6.81
N THR A 153 -6.75 -12.78 -7.66
CA THR A 153 -7.82 -11.86 -7.30
C THR A 153 -8.87 -12.57 -6.44
N LEU A 154 -9.65 -11.82 -5.66
CA LEU A 154 -10.76 -12.42 -4.92
C LEU A 154 -11.87 -12.95 -5.84
N HIS A 155 -12.01 -12.42 -7.05
CA HIS A 155 -12.91 -12.97 -8.06
C HIS A 155 -12.51 -14.38 -8.49
N GLU A 156 -11.23 -14.59 -8.83
CA GLU A 156 -10.70 -15.91 -9.18
C GLU A 156 -10.86 -16.92 -8.04
N VAL A 157 -10.63 -16.48 -6.81
CA VAL A 157 -10.87 -17.33 -5.63
C VAL A 157 -12.33 -17.66 -5.47
N SER A 158 -13.23 -16.68 -5.66
CA SER A 158 -14.67 -16.85 -5.60
C SER A 158 -15.21 -17.83 -6.67
N GLU A 159 -14.69 -17.77 -7.89
CA GLU A 159 -15.04 -18.69 -8.97
C GLU A 159 -14.73 -20.17 -8.64
N VAL A 160 -13.63 -20.40 -7.92
CA VAL A 160 -13.22 -21.75 -7.52
C VAL A 160 -13.95 -22.26 -6.30
N THR A 161 -14.16 -21.38 -5.30
CA THR A 161 -14.70 -21.78 -4.00
C THR A 161 -16.23 -21.67 -3.92
N GLY A 162 -16.85 -20.88 -4.81
CA GLY A 162 -18.26 -20.49 -4.72
C GLY A 162 -18.57 -19.52 -3.58
N VAL A 163 -17.54 -19.04 -2.85
CA VAL A 163 -17.69 -18.11 -1.73
C VAL A 163 -17.62 -16.67 -2.23
N HIS A 164 -18.59 -15.86 -1.84
CA HIS A 164 -18.62 -14.45 -2.27
C HIS A 164 -17.37 -13.67 -1.80
N PRO A 165 -16.75 -12.80 -2.62
CA PRO A 165 -15.51 -12.10 -2.30
C PRO A 165 -15.50 -11.37 -0.95
N TYR A 166 -16.62 -10.76 -0.57
CA TYR A 166 -16.78 -10.06 0.72
C TYR A 166 -16.94 -10.98 1.94
N SER A 167 -17.07 -12.29 1.74
CA SER A 167 -17.18 -13.27 2.84
C SER A 167 -15.81 -13.70 3.39
N TYR A 168 -14.71 -13.34 2.73
CA TYR A 168 -13.36 -13.53 3.26
C TYR A 168 -13.04 -12.36 4.20
N ASN A 169 -12.48 -12.64 5.34
CA ASN A 169 -12.08 -11.63 6.32
C ASN A 169 -10.73 -11.00 5.95
N VAL A 170 -10.65 -10.48 4.73
CA VAL A 170 -9.40 -10.01 4.10
C VAL A 170 -8.68 -9.00 4.98
N ARG A 171 -9.39 -8.00 5.49
CA ARG A 171 -8.82 -6.97 6.35
C ARG A 171 -8.11 -7.57 7.57
N LYS A 172 -8.76 -8.51 8.25
CA LYS A 172 -8.17 -9.18 9.42
C LYS A 172 -6.93 -9.98 9.06
N LEU A 173 -6.96 -10.67 7.93
CA LEU A 173 -5.80 -11.43 7.45
C LEU A 173 -4.62 -10.51 7.07
N GLU A 174 -4.91 -9.34 6.48
CA GLU A 174 -3.90 -8.30 6.19
C GLU A 174 -3.30 -7.72 7.49
N GLU A 175 -4.14 -7.32 8.46
CA GLU A 175 -3.71 -6.78 9.76
C GLU A 175 -2.81 -7.76 10.52
N LEU A 176 -3.08 -9.05 10.42
CA LEU A 176 -2.27 -10.12 11.02
C LEU A 176 -1.02 -10.47 10.18
N GLY A 177 -0.88 -9.89 8.98
CA GLY A 177 0.21 -10.19 8.05
C GLY A 177 0.19 -11.63 7.53
N ILE A 178 -0.99 -12.26 7.49
CA ILE A 178 -1.17 -13.61 6.94
C ILE A 178 -1.17 -13.56 5.41
N ILE A 179 -1.80 -12.53 4.86
CA ILE A 179 -1.81 -12.25 3.42
C ILE A 179 -1.24 -10.87 3.13
N THR A 180 -0.74 -10.68 1.94
CA THR A 180 -0.34 -9.37 1.40
C THR A 180 -1.22 -9.06 0.21
N ARG A 181 -1.82 -7.87 0.22
CA ARG A 181 -2.49 -7.31 -0.94
C ARG A 181 -1.47 -6.75 -1.92
N ILE A 182 -1.72 -6.93 -3.19
CA ILE A 182 -1.02 -6.33 -4.32
C ILE A 182 -2.03 -5.38 -4.98
N GLY A 183 -1.64 -4.15 -5.23
CA GLY A 183 -2.54 -3.15 -5.82
C GLY A 183 -1.78 -1.92 -6.28
N PHE A 184 -2.51 -1.00 -6.91
CA PHE A 184 -1.95 0.23 -7.42
C PHE A 184 -1.53 1.18 -6.28
N THR A 185 -0.35 1.79 -6.43
CA THR A 185 0.29 2.63 -5.42
C THR A 185 0.86 3.91 -6.05
N PRO A 186 1.28 4.93 -5.27
CA PRO A 186 2.06 6.04 -5.80
C PRO A 186 3.35 5.61 -6.52
N THR A 187 3.99 4.51 -6.08
CA THR A 187 5.12 3.91 -6.80
C THR A 187 4.72 3.48 -8.21
N ASP A 188 3.55 2.84 -8.37
CA ASP A 188 3.04 2.49 -9.70
C ASP A 188 2.72 3.72 -10.56
N ALA A 189 2.20 4.79 -9.95
CA ALA A 189 1.94 6.04 -10.67
C ALA A 189 3.23 6.62 -11.28
N LEU A 190 4.35 6.60 -10.54
CA LEU A 190 5.65 7.03 -11.06
C LEU A 190 6.16 6.14 -12.20
N HIS A 191 5.93 4.82 -12.12
CA HIS A 191 6.29 3.89 -13.19
C HIS A 191 5.41 4.10 -14.43
N ALA A 192 4.10 4.31 -14.25
CA ALA A 192 3.16 4.58 -15.34
C ALA A 192 3.44 5.91 -16.04
N SER A 193 3.87 6.95 -15.30
CA SER A 193 4.26 8.25 -15.88
C SER A 193 5.64 8.24 -16.55
N GLY A 194 6.46 7.21 -16.30
CA GLY A 194 7.84 7.15 -16.77
C GLY A 194 8.83 8.02 -16.00
N GLU A 195 8.40 8.66 -14.90
CA GLU A 195 9.28 9.48 -14.06
C GLU A 195 10.29 8.63 -13.26
N TYR A 196 9.91 7.40 -12.95
CA TYR A 196 10.76 6.42 -12.30
C TYR A 196 10.42 5.01 -12.81
N VAL A 197 11.39 4.29 -13.38
CA VAL A 197 11.17 2.95 -13.94
C VAL A 197 12.29 2.03 -13.48
N GLU A 198 12.00 1.19 -12.49
CA GLU A 198 12.91 0.15 -11.97
C GLU A 198 12.30 -1.25 -12.11
N TYR A 199 10.96 -1.32 -12.12
CA TYR A 199 10.19 -2.56 -12.19
C TYR A 199 9.29 -2.58 -13.43
N ASP A 200 8.27 -3.42 -13.45
CA ASP A 200 7.37 -3.60 -14.59
C ASP A 200 6.44 -2.40 -14.77
N ALA A 201 6.83 -1.45 -15.62
CA ALA A 201 6.04 -0.26 -15.93
C ALA A 201 4.76 -0.59 -16.72
N GLU A 202 4.73 -1.69 -17.49
CA GLU A 202 3.54 -2.10 -18.26
C GLU A 202 2.39 -2.46 -17.32
N ALA A 203 2.67 -3.19 -16.24
CA ALA A 203 1.67 -3.51 -15.22
C ALA A 203 1.08 -2.24 -14.59
N SER A 204 1.92 -1.26 -14.29
CA SER A 204 1.49 0.03 -13.74
C SER A 204 0.64 0.82 -14.74
N MET A 205 1.02 0.86 -16.01
CA MET A 205 0.27 1.55 -17.07
C MET A 205 -1.12 0.93 -17.26
N ILE A 206 -1.21 -0.40 -17.37
CA ILE A 206 -2.49 -1.08 -17.54
C ILE A 206 -3.44 -0.79 -16.38
N SER A 207 -2.93 -0.84 -15.15
CA SER A 207 -3.74 -0.54 -13.97
C SER A 207 -4.14 0.95 -13.89
N ALA A 208 -3.26 1.88 -14.30
CA ALA A 208 -3.61 3.29 -14.40
C ALA A 208 -4.74 3.53 -15.41
N GLU A 209 -4.68 2.91 -16.59
CA GLU A 209 -5.73 2.95 -17.63
C GLU A 209 -7.05 2.39 -17.11
N TYR A 210 -7.02 1.22 -16.45
CA TYR A 210 -8.21 0.62 -15.83
C TYR A 210 -8.88 1.57 -14.82
N ARG A 211 -8.09 2.27 -14.00
CA ARG A 211 -8.59 3.18 -12.96
C ARG A 211 -9.07 4.51 -13.48
N ALA A 212 -8.70 4.87 -14.72
CA ALA A 212 -9.16 6.07 -15.42
C ALA A 212 -10.51 5.86 -16.15
N ASN A 213 -10.96 4.61 -16.34
CA ASN A 213 -12.22 4.23 -17.02
C ASN A 213 -13.43 4.29 -16.06
#